data_1e384a248c2d61280cdd44c1b4c7c2f4
#
_entry.id   1e384a248c2d61280cdd44c1b4c7c2f4
#
_cell.length_a   1.000
_cell.length_b   1.000
_cell.length_c   1.000
_cell.angle_alpha   90.00
_cell.angle_beta   90.00
_cell.angle_gamma   90.00
#
_symmetry.space_group_name_H-M   'P 1'
#
loop_
_entity.id
_entity.type
_entity.pdbx_description
1 polymer ?
#
loop_
_entity_poly.entity_id
_entity_poly.type
_entity_poly.pdbx_seq_one_letter_code
_entity_poly.pdbx_strand_id
1 'polypeptide(L)'
;MVKRGKHAGLLLITEDNKAVILQANKSYNESVNKNLKYNKHIPFVEKLSIPRGKHDVGEKDYETAVREFIEETGLVFDKVFVFNEPFVLEWQDNSKIYKYAMYVAFLSGTLYYLKKKPNSYNIKLKGKVLNSCMFEYKVDLSKQKFKTQELVRKLELMNLTKYISYMENRQLSTYKYSNYDVFFNYIYMVKELYNETHFEYFFQLDLMWYVDSEKYNLLCY
;
A
#
# COMPACT_ATOMS: atom_id res chain seq x y z
N MET A 1 11.02 -23.60 -4.67
CA MET A 1 9.66 -23.24 -4.32
C MET A 1 9.72 -22.14 -3.26
N VAL A 2 9.64 -20.87 -3.65
CA VAL A 2 9.68 -19.74 -2.71
C VAL A 2 8.40 -19.81 -1.87
N LYS A 3 8.52 -19.95 -0.55
CA LYS A 3 7.38 -19.83 0.36
C LYS A 3 6.78 -18.42 0.15
N ARG A 4 5.66 -18.35 -0.56
CA ARG A 4 4.88 -17.10 -0.71
C ARG A 4 4.62 -16.53 0.67
N GLY A 5 4.93 -15.26 0.85
CA GLY A 5 4.70 -14.57 2.11
C GLY A 5 3.22 -14.59 2.47
N LYS A 6 2.92 -14.68 3.77
CA LYS A 6 1.54 -14.58 4.28
C LYS A 6 1.01 -13.14 4.28
N HIS A 7 1.70 -12.21 3.63
CA HIS A 7 1.41 -10.78 3.65
C HIS A 7 1.69 -10.18 2.27
N ALA A 8 0.88 -9.21 1.87
CA ALA A 8 1.08 -8.48 0.63
C ALA A 8 0.80 -6.99 0.79
N GLY A 9 1.30 -6.18 -0.15
CA GLY A 9 1.07 -4.74 -0.19
C GLY A 9 1.12 -4.20 -1.61
N LEU A 10 0.57 -2.99 -1.78
CA LEU A 10 0.46 -2.30 -3.05
C LEU A 10 1.10 -0.92 -2.96
N LEU A 11 2.15 -0.70 -3.75
CA LEU A 11 2.65 0.64 -4.04
C LEU A 11 1.94 1.16 -5.29
N LEU A 12 1.00 2.06 -5.08
CA LEU A 12 0.31 2.75 -6.17
C LEU A 12 1.04 4.06 -6.49
N ILE A 13 1.36 4.25 -7.76
CA ILE A 13 2.02 5.43 -8.31
C ILE A 13 1.05 6.12 -9.27
N THR A 14 0.84 7.41 -9.09
CA THR A 14 -0.01 8.25 -9.95
C THR A 14 0.74 8.74 -11.18
N GLU A 15 0.02 9.22 -12.19
CA GLU A 15 0.60 9.77 -13.43
C GLU A 15 1.56 10.94 -13.17
N ASP A 16 1.29 11.76 -12.16
CA ASP A 16 2.16 12.86 -11.73
C ASP A 16 3.31 12.40 -10.79
N ASN A 17 3.62 11.10 -10.80
CA ASN A 17 4.74 10.48 -10.08
C ASN A 17 4.65 10.62 -8.55
N LYS A 18 3.46 10.55 -8.00
CA LYS A 18 3.25 10.47 -6.55
C LYS A 18 2.94 9.04 -6.12
N ALA A 19 3.55 8.63 -5.03
CA ALA A 19 3.27 7.35 -4.37
C ALA A 19 2.23 7.54 -3.27
N VAL A 20 1.31 6.59 -3.14
CA VAL A 20 0.33 6.53 -2.05
C VAL A 20 1.02 5.92 -0.82
N ILE A 21 1.26 6.73 0.20
CA ILE A 21 2.04 6.36 1.39
C ILE A 21 1.26 6.67 2.66
N LEU A 22 1.47 5.86 3.67
CA LEU A 22 0.94 6.04 5.02
C LEU A 22 2.05 6.51 5.95
N GLN A 23 1.81 7.60 6.66
CA GLN A 23 2.74 8.18 7.62
C GLN A 23 2.26 7.93 9.06
N ALA A 24 3.10 7.30 9.87
CA ALA A 24 2.85 7.10 11.29
C ALA A 24 3.67 8.08 12.13
N ASN A 25 2.99 8.90 12.94
CA ASN A 25 3.60 9.89 13.81
C ASN A 25 3.92 9.34 15.20
N LYS A 26 3.66 8.05 15.43
CA LYS A 26 3.90 7.37 16.72
C LYS A 26 4.40 5.96 16.48
N SER A 27 5.15 5.43 17.43
CA SER A 27 5.55 4.02 17.41
C SER A 27 4.40 3.11 17.87
N TYR A 28 4.37 1.88 17.37
CA TYR A 28 3.54 0.82 17.94
C TYR A 28 3.99 0.39 19.34
N ASN A 29 5.24 0.74 19.73
CA ASN A 29 5.77 0.45 21.03
C ASN A 29 5.43 1.60 21.99
N GLU A 30 4.55 1.34 22.98
CA GLU A 30 4.13 2.33 23.96
C GLU A 30 5.29 2.90 24.79
N SER A 31 6.33 2.12 25.05
CA SER A 31 7.51 2.59 25.79
C SER A 31 8.25 3.68 25.03
N VAL A 32 8.34 3.54 23.70
CA VAL A 32 8.91 4.57 22.81
C VAL A 32 8.05 5.84 22.87
N ASN A 33 6.73 5.72 22.77
CA ASN A 33 5.83 6.86 22.81
C ASN A 33 5.87 7.58 24.18
N LYS A 34 5.98 6.83 25.29
CA LYS A 34 6.17 7.39 26.62
C LYS A 34 7.49 8.15 26.72
N ASN A 35 8.59 7.58 26.25
CA ASN A 35 9.90 8.24 26.27
C ASN A 35 9.91 9.52 25.43
N LEU A 36 9.26 9.52 24.26
CA LEU A 36 9.10 10.73 23.44
C LEU A 36 8.29 11.82 24.14
N LYS A 37 7.27 11.43 24.92
CA LYS A 37 6.46 12.38 25.71
C LYS A 37 7.27 13.05 26.80
N TYR A 38 8.18 12.31 27.45
CA TYR A 38 9.02 12.83 28.57
C TYR A 38 10.34 13.42 28.04
N ASN A 39 10.89 12.92 26.95
CA ASN A 39 12.12 13.40 26.32
C ASN A 39 11.84 14.01 24.94
N LYS A 40 11.33 15.23 24.93
CA LYS A 40 11.01 15.96 23.69
C LYS A 40 12.21 16.20 22.76
N HIS A 41 13.45 15.97 23.27
CA HIS A 41 14.69 16.14 22.50
C HIS A 41 15.11 14.89 21.69
N ILE A 42 14.47 13.73 21.91
CA ILE A 42 14.74 12.54 21.12
C ILE A 42 13.97 12.65 19.81
N PRO A 43 14.64 12.79 18.66
CA PRO A 43 13.96 12.87 17.36
C PRO A 43 13.28 11.53 17.07
N PHE A 44 11.96 11.55 16.97
CA PHE A 44 11.22 10.40 16.43
C PHE A 44 11.31 10.40 14.91
N VAL A 45 11.82 9.31 14.36
CA VAL A 45 11.77 9.09 12.91
C VAL A 45 10.36 8.62 12.55
N GLU A 46 9.61 9.47 11.88
CA GLU A 46 8.29 9.13 11.38
C GLU A 46 8.40 7.94 10.44
N LYS A 47 7.54 6.95 10.64
CA LYS A 47 7.57 5.73 9.80
C LYS A 47 6.66 5.93 8.61
N LEU A 48 7.24 5.91 7.42
CA LEU A 48 6.52 5.82 6.16
C LEU A 48 6.29 4.36 5.80
N SER A 49 5.11 4.04 5.33
CA SER A 49 4.77 2.69 4.94
C SER A 49 3.91 2.66 3.67
N ILE A 50 4.20 1.71 2.80
CA ILE A 50 3.30 1.32 1.73
C ILE A 50 2.12 0.57 2.35
N PRO A 51 0.86 0.79 1.92
CA PRO A 51 -0.29 0.02 2.39
C PRO A 51 -0.08 -1.48 2.21
N ARG A 52 -0.27 -2.25 3.30
CA ARG A 52 0.02 -3.68 3.31
C ARG A 52 -0.55 -4.39 4.53
N GLY A 53 -0.84 -5.67 4.39
CA GLY A 53 -1.29 -6.47 5.52
C GLY A 53 -1.30 -7.95 5.26
N LYS A 54 -2.02 -8.69 6.11
CA LYS A 54 -2.08 -10.13 6.12
C LYS A 54 -3.14 -10.66 5.17
N HIS A 55 -2.88 -11.82 4.56
CA HIS A 55 -3.87 -12.55 3.75
C HIS A 55 -5.08 -12.94 4.57
N ASP A 56 -6.26 -12.75 4.01
CA ASP A 56 -7.46 -13.46 4.40
C ASP A 56 -7.52 -14.83 3.72
N VAL A 57 -8.33 -15.73 4.28
CA VAL A 57 -8.44 -17.11 3.77
C VAL A 57 -8.94 -17.12 2.32
N GLY A 58 -8.16 -17.73 1.44
CA GLY A 58 -8.49 -17.90 0.03
C GLY A 58 -8.08 -16.76 -0.89
N GLU A 59 -7.50 -15.68 -0.36
CA GLU A 59 -6.98 -14.58 -1.18
C GLU A 59 -5.70 -14.95 -1.92
N LYS A 60 -5.55 -14.40 -3.10
CA LYS A 60 -4.26 -14.30 -3.81
C LYS A 60 -3.48 -13.10 -3.29
N ASP A 61 -2.16 -13.10 -3.50
CA ASP A 61 -1.28 -12.02 -3.01
C ASP A 61 -1.74 -10.63 -3.47
N TYR A 62 -2.09 -10.48 -4.75
CA TYR A 62 -2.54 -9.19 -5.28
C TYR A 62 -3.94 -8.78 -4.77
N GLU A 63 -4.83 -9.74 -4.49
CA GLU A 63 -6.13 -9.47 -3.88
C GLU A 63 -5.96 -8.91 -2.46
N THR A 64 -5.07 -9.52 -1.70
CA THR A 64 -4.69 -9.00 -0.38
C THR A 64 -4.08 -7.60 -0.47
N ALA A 65 -3.16 -7.38 -1.42
CA ALA A 65 -2.51 -6.10 -1.60
C ALA A 65 -3.52 -4.98 -1.90
N VAL A 66 -4.50 -5.24 -2.75
CA VAL A 66 -5.57 -4.29 -3.09
C VAL A 66 -6.53 -4.08 -1.91
N ARG A 67 -6.96 -5.13 -1.22
CA ARG A 67 -7.84 -5.02 -0.05
C ARG A 67 -7.20 -4.19 1.06
N GLU A 68 -5.95 -4.48 1.40
CA GLU A 68 -5.21 -3.73 2.41
C GLU A 68 -4.97 -2.27 1.99
N PHE A 69 -4.73 -2.03 0.69
CA PHE A 69 -4.66 -0.67 0.16
C PHE A 69 -5.95 0.10 0.45
N ILE A 70 -7.11 -0.46 0.10
CA ILE A 70 -8.41 0.19 0.32
C ILE A 70 -8.68 0.36 1.82
N GLU A 71 -8.45 -0.69 2.63
CA GLU A 71 -8.69 -0.66 4.07
C GLU A 71 -7.84 0.38 4.80
N GLU A 72 -6.55 0.48 4.45
CA GLU A 72 -5.61 1.36 5.15
C GLU A 72 -5.65 2.81 4.67
N THR A 73 -5.93 3.04 3.38
CA THR A 73 -5.93 4.39 2.80
C THR A 73 -7.31 5.04 2.75
N GLY A 74 -8.37 4.24 2.65
CA GLY A 74 -9.71 4.71 2.29
C GLY A 74 -9.84 5.17 0.84
N LEU A 75 -8.87 4.84 -0.01
CA LEU A 75 -8.90 5.12 -1.44
C LEU A 75 -9.38 3.90 -2.23
N VAL A 76 -10.09 4.18 -3.30
CA VAL A 76 -10.45 3.22 -4.36
C VAL A 76 -10.00 3.81 -5.68
N PHE A 77 -9.71 2.97 -6.66
CA PHE A 77 -9.37 3.39 -8.02
C PHE A 77 -10.26 2.65 -9.02
N ASP A 78 -10.46 3.23 -10.19
CA ASP A 78 -11.19 2.56 -11.28
C ASP A 78 -10.25 1.66 -12.09
N LYS A 79 -9.05 2.13 -12.43
CA LYS A 79 -8.15 1.38 -13.31
C LYS A 79 -6.68 1.59 -12.95
N VAL A 80 -5.96 0.47 -12.82
CA VAL A 80 -4.51 0.47 -12.64
C VAL A 80 -3.85 -0.63 -13.48
N PHE A 81 -2.59 -0.42 -13.83
CA PHE A 81 -1.69 -1.44 -14.36
C PHE A 81 -0.78 -1.94 -13.25
N VAL A 82 -0.87 -3.21 -12.94
CA VAL A 82 -0.10 -3.87 -11.88
C VAL A 82 0.97 -4.74 -12.51
N PHE A 83 2.23 -4.56 -12.11
CA PHE A 83 3.31 -5.40 -12.58
C PHE A 83 3.10 -6.85 -12.12
N ASN A 84 3.28 -7.82 -13.02
CA ASN A 84 2.91 -9.22 -12.81
C ASN A 84 3.67 -9.91 -11.67
N GLU A 85 4.93 -9.52 -11.44
CA GLU A 85 5.80 -10.15 -10.47
C GLU A 85 5.95 -9.27 -9.22
N PRO A 86 5.52 -9.70 -8.04
CA PRO A 86 5.73 -8.94 -6.81
C PRO A 86 7.17 -9.07 -6.33
N PHE A 87 7.69 -8.00 -5.75
CA PHE A 87 8.96 -8.00 -5.05
C PHE A 87 8.79 -8.53 -3.62
N VAL A 88 9.70 -9.39 -3.16
CA VAL A 88 9.72 -9.80 -1.75
C VAL A 88 10.51 -8.80 -0.93
N LEU A 89 9.78 -7.84 -0.33
CA LEU A 89 10.37 -6.83 0.54
C LEU A 89 10.57 -7.38 1.94
N GLU A 90 11.79 -7.24 2.44
CA GLU A 90 12.18 -7.69 3.78
C GLU A 90 12.85 -6.56 4.57
N TRP A 91 12.54 -6.50 5.86
CA TRP A 91 13.30 -5.66 6.78
C TRP A 91 13.18 -6.20 8.21
N GLN A 92 14.15 -5.82 9.05
CA GLN A 92 14.14 -6.15 10.47
C GLN A 92 14.01 -4.87 11.31
N ASP A 93 12.94 -4.80 12.09
CA ASP A 93 12.73 -3.76 13.09
C ASP A 93 12.69 -4.40 14.48
N ASN A 94 13.62 -4.00 15.34
CA ASN A 94 13.90 -4.66 16.62
C ASN A 94 14.23 -6.17 16.44
N SER A 95 13.43 -7.05 17.04
CA SER A 95 13.58 -8.52 16.95
C SER A 95 12.73 -9.17 15.86
N LYS A 96 11.92 -8.39 15.13
CA LYS A 96 10.97 -8.92 14.15
C LYS A 96 11.48 -8.73 12.73
N ILE A 97 11.41 -9.82 11.96
CA ILE A 97 11.65 -9.80 10.51
C ILE A 97 10.28 -9.74 9.82
N TYR A 98 10.14 -8.77 8.95
CA TYR A 98 8.95 -8.56 8.13
C TYR A 98 9.23 -8.97 6.70
N LYS A 99 8.29 -9.68 6.08
CA LYS A 99 8.36 -10.12 4.69
C LYS A 99 7.01 -9.91 4.02
N TYR A 100 7.01 -9.19 2.90
CA TYR A 100 5.79 -8.85 2.15
C TYR A 100 6.00 -9.05 0.65
N ALA A 101 5.00 -9.63 -0.02
CA ALA A 101 4.91 -9.57 -1.48
C ALA A 101 4.40 -8.18 -1.87
N MET A 102 5.29 -7.33 -2.40
CA MET A 102 4.97 -5.95 -2.76
C MET A 102 4.72 -5.84 -4.24
N TYR A 103 3.51 -5.45 -4.61
CA TYR A 103 3.15 -5.10 -5.97
C TYR A 103 3.40 -3.62 -6.24
N VAL A 104 3.84 -3.30 -7.45
CA VAL A 104 3.92 -1.93 -7.97
C VAL A 104 2.84 -1.76 -9.02
N ALA A 105 2.07 -0.69 -8.90
CA ALA A 105 0.98 -0.38 -9.80
C ALA A 105 1.00 1.09 -10.22
N PHE A 106 0.56 1.34 -11.45
CA PHE A 106 0.44 2.67 -12.04
C PHE A 106 -1.04 2.99 -12.27
N LEU A 107 -1.47 4.11 -11.73
CA LEU A 107 -2.83 4.61 -11.94
C LEU A 107 -2.99 5.06 -13.40
N SER A 108 -4.03 4.56 -14.06
CA SER A 108 -4.43 4.95 -15.41
C SER A 108 -5.86 5.48 -15.45
N GLY A 109 -6.40 5.78 -14.31
CA GLY A 109 -7.78 6.24 -14.12
C GLY A 109 -7.85 7.23 -12.97
N THR A 110 -8.90 7.14 -12.18
CA THR A 110 -9.20 8.09 -11.11
C THR A 110 -9.09 7.43 -9.74
N LEU A 111 -8.55 8.17 -8.78
CA LEU A 111 -8.62 7.83 -7.36
C LEU A 111 -9.86 8.46 -6.74
N TYR A 112 -10.57 7.68 -5.94
CA TYR A 112 -11.77 8.11 -5.23
C TYR A 112 -11.60 7.89 -3.73
N TYR A 113 -12.10 8.81 -2.93
CA TYR A 113 -12.11 8.73 -1.48
C TYR A 113 -13.37 8.05 -0.94
N LEU A 114 -13.21 7.11 -0.04
CA LEU A 114 -14.31 6.64 0.79
C LEU A 114 -14.62 7.68 1.88
N LYS A 115 -15.90 8.07 2.01
CA LYS A 115 -16.33 9.10 3.01
C LYS A 115 -16.01 8.73 4.47
N LYS A 116 -15.76 7.47 4.79
CA LYS A 116 -15.47 7.00 6.13
C LYS A 116 -13.96 6.78 6.32
N LYS A 117 -13.53 6.85 7.57
CA LYS A 117 -12.12 6.66 7.94
C LYS A 117 -11.58 5.31 7.48
N PRO A 118 -10.29 5.24 7.10
CA PRO A 118 -9.60 3.98 6.86
C PRO A 118 -9.82 2.99 8.00
N ASN A 119 -9.79 1.70 7.68
CA ASN A 119 -9.99 0.59 8.64
C ASN A 119 -11.40 0.50 9.28
N SER A 120 -12.37 1.23 8.74
CA SER A 120 -13.75 1.19 9.22
C SER A 120 -14.61 0.16 8.48
N TYR A 121 -14.05 -0.54 7.51
CA TYR A 121 -14.78 -1.46 6.63
C TYR A 121 -14.24 -2.87 6.68
N ASN A 122 -15.10 -3.82 6.35
CA ASN A 122 -14.71 -5.15 5.94
C ASN A 122 -14.86 -5.21 4.42
N ILE A 123 -13.74 -5.17 3.71
CA ILE A 123 -13.72 -5.13 2.26
C ILE A 123 -13.55 -6.54 1.73
N LYS A 124 -14.40 -6.92 0.79
CA LYS A 124 -14.26 -8.16 0.02
C LYS A 124 -14.18 -7.82 -1.46
N LEU A 125 -13.17 -8.35 -2.10
CA LEU A 125 -13.06 -8.31 -3.55
C LEU A 125 -13.77 -9.54 -4.13
N LYS A 126 -14.75 -9.32 -5.00
CA LYS A 126 -15.43 -10.38 -5.75
C LYS A 126 -14.98 -10.28 -7.21
N GLY A 127 -14.12 -11.19 -7.61
CA GLY A 127 -13.46 -11.13 -8.89
C GLY A 127 -14.21 -11.83 -10.01
N LYS A 128 -14.05 -11.28 -11.20
CA LYS A 128 -14.33 -11.90 -12.49
C LYS A 128 -13.08 -11.77 -13.34
N VAL A 129 -12.48 -12.90 -13.69
CA VAL A 129 -11.38 -12.90 -14.64
C VAL A 129 -11.95 -12.77 -16.05
N LEU A 130 -11.60 -11.71 -16.76
CA LEU A 130 -12.06 -11.44 -18.12
C LEU A 130 -11.13 -12.12 -19.12
N ASN A 131 -9.81 -12.00 -18.89
CA ASN A 131 -8.77 -12.69 -19.64
C ASN A 131 -7.48 -12.76 -18.81
N SER A 132 -6.39 -13.33 -19.33
CA SER A 132 -5.13 -13.47 -18.62
C SER A 132 -4.47 -12.15 -18.23
N CYS A 133 -4.83 -11.06 -18.91
CA CYS A 133 -4.23 -9.73 -18.72
C CYS A 133 -5.18 -8.73 -18.04
N MET A 134 -6.40 -9.13 -17.71
CA MET A 134 -7.41 -8.21 -17.17
C MET A 134 -8.25 -8.88 -16.08
N PHE A 135 -8.34 -8.21 -14.94
CA PHE A 135 -9.14 -8.62 -13.80
C PHE A 135 -10.12 -7.51 -13.41
N GLU A 136 -11.36 -7.88 -13.25
CA GLU A 136 -12.44 -7.00 -12.80
C GLU A 136 -12.90 -7.44 -11.42
N TYR A 137 -12.92 -6.52 -10.46
CA TYR A 137 -13.31 -6.79 -9.09
C TYR A 137 -14.41 -5.85 -8.63
N LYS A 138 -15.41 -6.43 -7.99
CA LYS A 138 -16.40 -5.68 -7.23
C LYS A 138 -15.92 -5.51 -5.80
N VAL A 139 -15.86 -4.28 -5.33
CA VAL A 139 -15.59 -3.96 -3.94
C VAL A 139 -16.90 -4.05 -3.14
N ASP A 140 -16.97 -5.02 -2.23
CA ASP A 140 -18.09 -5.19 -1.31
C ASP A 140 -17.68 -4.60 0.05
N LEU A 141 -18.29 -3.47 0.39
CA LEU A 141 -18.13 -2.83 1.70
C LEU A 141 -19.10 -3.48 2.69
N SER A 142 -18.68 -4.61 3.25
CA SER A 142 -19.46 -5.27 4.28
C SER A 142 -19.38 -4.52 5.62
N LYS A 143 -19.99 -5.05 6.66
CA LYS A 143 -20.13 -4.42 7.98
C LYS A 143 -18.85 -3.74 8.49
N GLN A 144 -19.04 -2.56 9.05
CA GLN A 144 -17.98 -1.77 9.67
C GLN A 144 -17.22 -2.59 10.73
N LYS A 145 -15.90 -2.65 10.61
CA LYS A 145 -15.00 -3.19 11.64
C LYS A 145 -14.52 -2.05 12.54
N PHE A 146 -14.75 -2.17 13.82
CA PHE A 146 -14.11 -1.30 14.81
C PHE A 146 -12.84 -1.97 15.33
N LYS A 147 -11.68 -1.48 14.90
CA LYS A 147 -10.42 -1.86 15.50
C LYS A 147 -10.01 -0.76 16.49
N THR A 148 -10.12 -1.05 17.77
CA THR A 148 -9.89 -0.09 18.86
C THR A 148 -8.42 0.26 19.10
N GLN A 149 -7.46 -0.41 18.45
CA GLN A 149 -6.03 -0.29 18.75
C GLN A 149 -5.16 0.05 17.53
N GLU A 150 -5.73 0.52 16.43
CA GLU A 150 -4.90 0.91 15.29
C GLU A 150 -4.26 2.28 15.49
N LEU A 151 -2.99 2.35 15.12
CA LEU A 151 -2.30 3.63 14.98
C LEU A 151 -2.97 4.47 13.90
N VAL A 152 -3.34 5.68 14.26
CA VAL A 152 -3.80 6.67 13.29
C VAL A 152 -2.61 7.00 12.40
N ARG A 153 -2.70 6.61 11.13
CA ARG A 153 -1.74 6.94 10.09
C ARG A 153 -2.34 8.04 9.22
N LYS A 154 -1.49 8.97 8.81
CA LYS A 154 -1.87 10.00 7.86
C LYS A 154 -1.62 9.47 6.44
N LEU A 155 -2.60 9.64 5.57
CA LEU A 155 -2.42 9.38 4.15
C LEU A 155 -1.64 10.54 3.52
N GLU A 156 -0.63 10.20 2.74
CA GLU A 156 0.19 11.13 1.98
C GLU A 156 0.27 10.69 0.52
N LEU A 157 0.05 11.62 -0.39
CA LEU A 157 0.42 11.49 -1.80
C LEU A 157 1.78 12.16 -1.96
N MET A 158 2.83 11.38 -1.83
CA MET A 158 4.20 11.87 -1.79
C MET A 158 4.90 11.63 -3.12
N ASN A 159 5.59 12.64 -3.64
CA ASN A 159 6.44 12.42 -4.81
C ASN A 159 7.39 11.23 -4.57
N LEU A 160 7.47 10.31 -5.54
CA LEU A 160 8.20 9.04 -5.40
C LEU A 160 9.67 9.25 -5.01
N THR A 161 10.34 10.22 -5.64
CA THR A 161 11.75 10.53 -5.32
C THR A 161 11.89 11.05 -3.89
N LYS A 162 10.96 11.88 -3.42
CA LYS A 162 10.95 12.37 -2.02
C LYS A 162 10.71 11.22 -1.04
N TYR A 163 9.82 10.28 -1.37
CA TYR A 163 9.60 9.08 -0.55
C TYR A 163 10.88 8.25 -0.42
N ILE A 164 11.52 7.93 -1.54
CA ILE A 164 12.76 7.14 -1.57
C ILE A 164 13.86 7.86 -0.77
N SER A 165 14.08 9.13 -1.05
CA SER A 165 15.10 9.94 -0.35
C SER A 165 14.85 10.02 1.17
N TYR A 166 13.59 10.12 1.60
CA TYR A 166 13.27 10.07 3.04
C TYR A 166 13.61 8.70 3.64
N MET A 167 13.25 7.62 2.95
CA MET A 167 13.56 6.28 3.39
C MET A 167 15.06 6.10 3.58
N GLU A 168 15.87 6.40 2.56
CA GLU A 168 17.32 6.27 2.57
C GLU A 168 17.98 7.11 3.67
N ASN A 169 17.64 8.39 3.74
CA ASN A 169 18.32 9.33 4.63
C ASN A 169 17.88 9.24 6.10
N ARG A 170 16.71 8.64 6.38
CA ARG A 170 16.16 8.66 7.73
C ARG A 170 15.66 7.31 8.23
N GLN A 171 14.77 6.67 7.51
CA GLN A 171 14.07 5.50 8.05
C GLN A 171 14.91 4.22 8.00
N LEU A 172 15.66 3.98 6.92
CA LEU A 172 16.45 2.75 6.77
C LEU A 172 17.50 2.59 7.85
N SER A 173 18.06 3.69 8.34
CA SER A 173 19.01 3.68 9.46
C SER A 173 18.44 3.14 10.76
N THR A 174 17.12 3.07 10.90
CA THR A 174 16.42 2.50 12.07
C THR A 174 16.24 0.99 12.00
N TYR A 175 16.52 0.36 10.86
CA TYR A 175 16.42 -1.08 10.66
C TYR A 175 17.78 -1.75 10.82
N LYS A 176 17.82 -2.95 11.40
CA LYS A 176 19.04 -3.75 11.46
C LYS A 176 19.42 -4.35 10.11
N TYR A 177 18.42 -4.63 9.31
CA TYR A 177 18.52 -5.18 7.96
C TYR A 177 17.35 -4.73 7.14
N SER A 178 17.56 -4.49 5.86
CA SER A 178 16.50 -4.34 4.87
C SER A 178 17.04 -4.57 3.46
N ASN A 179 16.16 -4.93 2.52
CA ASN A 179 16.45 -4.96 1.09
C ASN A 179 15.70 -3.83 0.34
N TYR A 180 15.44 -2.73 1.03
CA TYR A 180 14.76 -1.57 0.45
C TYR A 180 15.53 -0.97 -0.74
N ASP A 181 16.87 -0.95 -0.71
CA ASP A 181 17.67 -0.42 -1.82
C ASP A 181 17.41 -1.22 -3.11
N VAL A 182 17.35 -2.56 -2.99
CA VAL A 182 17.00 -3.43 -4.12
C VAL A 182 15.55 -3.21 -4.57
N PHE A 183 14.65 -2.97 -3.62
CA PHE A 183 13.26 -2.64 -3.91
C PHE A 183 13.12 -1.30 -4.64
N PHE A 184 13.90 -0.29 -4.29
CA PHE A 184 13.88 0.99 -5.01
C PHE A 184 14.36 0.85 -6.45
N ASN A 185 15.42 0.09 -6.68
CA ASN A 185 15.88 -0.23 -8.02
C ASN A 185 14.82 -1.00 -8.82
N TYR A 186 14.13 -1.95 -8.17
CA TYR A 186 13.00 -2.65 -8.76
C TYR A 186 11.86 -1.70 -9.13
N ILE A 187 11.48 -0.73 -8.28
CA ILE A 187 10.45 0.27 -8.61
C ILE A 187 10.84 1.07 -9.85
N TYR A 188 12.10 1.50 -9.97
CA TYR A 188 12.57 2.24 -11.14
C TYR A 188 12.53 1.39 -12.41
N MET A 189 12.98 0.15 -12.34
CA MET A 189 12.89 -0.80 -13.47
C MET A 189 11.43 -0.98 -13.93
N VAL A 190 10.52 -1.25 -12.99
CA VAL A 190 9.09 -1.44 -13.32
C VAL A 190 8.49 -0.16 -13.91
N LYS A 191 8.89 1.01 -13.40
CA LYS A 191 8.46 2.30 -13.94
C LYS A 191 8.97 2.54 -15.36
N GLU A 192 10.20 2.16 -15.67
CA GLU A 192 10.78 2.24 -17.00
C GLU A 192 9.98 1.37 -17.98
N LEU A 193 9.73 0.10 -17.64
CA LEU A 193 8.89 -0.79 -18.46
C LEU A 193 7.49 -0.21 -18.70
N TYR A 194 6.87 0.41 -17.69
CA TYR A 194 5.57 1.06 -17.85
C TYR A 194 5.63 2.26 -18.79
N ASN A 195 6.65 3.13 -18.66
CA ASN A 195 6.84 4.30 -19.50
C ASN A 195 7.15 3.94 -20.96
N GLU A 196 7.85 2.83 -21.18
CA GLU A 196 8.15 2.28 -22.50
C GLU A 196 6.99 1.47 -23.10
N THR A 197 5.84 1.45 -22.42
CA THR A 197 4.62 0.77 -22.87
C THR A 197 4.73 -0.75 -23.00
N HIS A 198 5.62 -1.37 -22.23
CA HIS A 198 5.76 -2.84 -22.14
C HIS A 198 4.62 -3.47 -21.31
N PHE A 199 3.38 -3.25 -21.76
CA PHE A 199 2.18 -3.68 -21.04
C PHE A 199 2.01 -5.19 -20.94
N GLU A 200 2.73 -5.98 -21.69
CA GLU A 200 2.78 -7.45 -21.60
C GLU A 200 3.27 -7.94 -20.23
N TYR A 201 4.02 -7.12 -19.49
CA TYR A 201 4.46 -7.42 -18.12
C TYR A 201 3.48 -6.98 -17.04
N PHE A 202 2.35 -6.41 -17.43
CA PHE A 202 1.35 -5.91 -16.52
C PHE A 202 0.01 -6.60 -16.72
N PHE A 203 -0.74 -6.76 -15.64
CA PHE A 203 -2.16 -7.01 -15.75
C PHE A 203 -2.94 -5.74 -15.38
N GLN A 204 -4.04 -5.54 -16.07
CA GLN A 204 -4.95 -4.46 -15.76
C GLN A 204 -5.90 -4.91 -14.65
N LEU A 205 -6.08 -4.05 -13.66
CA LEU A 205 -7.01 -4.25 -12.56
C LEU A 205 -8.04 -3.12 -12.57
N ASP A 206 -9.30 -3.47 -12.79
CA ASP A 206 -10.43 -2.57 -12.73
C ASP A 206 -11.24 -2.89 -11.47
N LEU A 207 -11.51 -1.87 -10.65
CA LEU A 207 -12.39 -1.98 -9.51
C LEU A 207 -13.76 -1.42 -9.84
N MET A 208 -14.75 -2.30 -9.87
CA MET A 208 -16.15 -1.90 -9.89
C MET A 208 -16.62 -1.77 -8.44
N TRP A 209 -17.04 -0.58 -8.03
CA TRP A 209 -17.65 -0.40 -6.72
C TRP A 209 -19.12 -0.02 -6.85
N TYR A 210 -19.91 -0.27 -5.81
CA TYR A 210 -21.22 0.32 -5.70
C TYR A 210 -21.04 1.82 -5.49
N VAL A 211 -21.30 2.58 -6.54
CA VAL A 211 -21.44 4.02 -6.44
C VAL A 211 -22.81 4.29 -5.79
N ASP A 212 -22.85 4.19 -4.49
CA ASP A 212 -23.81 4.95 -3.72
C ASP A 212 -23.21 6.35 -3.69
N SER A 213 -23.70 7.22 -4.59
CA SER A 213 -23.18 8.58 -4.82
C SER A 213 -23.10 9.42 -3.53
N GLU A 214 -23.81 9.04 -2.49
CA GLU A 214 -23.73 9.65 -1.16
C GLU A 214 -22.53 9.18 -0.33
N LYS A 215 -21.85 8.09 -0.70
CA LYS A 215 -20.75 7.50 0.09
C LYS A 215 -19.35 7.88 -0.38
N TYR A 216 -19.20 8.41 -1.56
CA TYR A 216 -17.91 8.70 -2.16
C TYR A 216 -17.77 10.20 -2.47
N ASN A 217 -16.68 10.81 -2.01
CA ASN A 217 -16.25 12.11 -2.49
C ASN A 217 -15.22 11.87 -3.59
N LEU A 218 -15.47 12.42 -4.77
CA LEU A 218 -14.49 12.51 -5.84
C LEU A 218 -13.39 13.50 -5.38
N LEU A 219 -12.20 13.00 -5.14
CA LEU A 219 -11.02 13.83 -5.25
C LEU A 219 -10.47 13.56 -6.65
N CYS A 220 -10.74 14.45 -7.57
CA CYS A 220 -10.00 14.53 -8.82
C CYS A 220 -8.61 15.07 -8.48
N TYR A 221 -7.58 14.29 -8.70
CA TYR A 221 -6.19 14.72 -8.77
C TYR A 221 -5.75 14.74 -10.22
#